data_2fc7c845209d7f419e27d4d53d986442
#
_entry.id   2fc7c845209d7f419e27d4d53d986442
#
_cell.length_a   1.000
_cell.length_b   1.000
_cell.length_c   1.000
_cell.angle_alpha   90.00
_cell.angle_beta   90.00
_cell.angle_gamma   90.00
#
_symmetry.space_group_name_H-M   'P 1'
#
loop_
_entity.id
_entity.type
_entity.pdbx_description
1 polymer ?
#
loop_
_entity_poly.entity_id
_entity_poly.type
_entity_poly.pdbx_seq_one_letter_code
_entity_poly.pdbx_strand_id
1 'polypeptide(L)'
;MNPATIYHRPLSEFAFATDGTHYVFRLRTGKGEAQSCRFFYADRAAMAPELDFACLPMKKIREDRYFDWYEVRLETKLERIAYYFELSDGAETLCYFGDCYEMAGTPTRADYFQLPFNHRADRLSVPEWTKDAVVYNIFP
;
A
#
# COMPACT_ATOMS: atom_id res chain seq x y z
N MET A 1 -16.51 -12.16 -1.31
CA MET A 1 -15.89 -10.81 -1.16
C MET A 1 -16.26 -9.95 -2.37
N ASN A 2 -16.63 -8.67 -2.20
CA ASN A 2 -17.01 -7.79 -3.32
C ASN A 2 -15.80 -6.95 -3.78
N PRO A 3 -15.21 -7.21 -4.96
CA PRO A 3 -14.04 -6.46 -5.45
C PRO A 3 -14.26 -4.95 -5.54
N ALA A 4 -15.48 -4.49 -5.82
CA ALA A 4 -15.78 -3.06 -5.93
C ALA A 4 -15.60 -2.27 -4.63
N THR A 5 -15.54 -2.94 -3.47
CA THR A 5 -15.31 -2.31 -2.16
C THR A 5 -13.83 -2.21 -1.79
N ILE A 6 -12.98 -2.98 -2.48
CA ILE A 6 -11.53 -3.00 -2.25
C ILE A 6 -10.91 -1.77 -2.90
N TYR A 7 -10.12 -1.04 -2.13
CA TYR A 7 -9.49 0.18 -2.62
C TYR A 7 -8.10 0.40 -2.04
N HIS A 8 -7.20 0.72 -2.92
CA HIS A 8 -5.86 1.18 -2.63
C HIS A 8 -5.41 2.16 -3.73
N ARG A 9 -4.55 3.11 -3.37
CA ARG A 9 -3.95 4.04 -4.32
C ARG A 9 -2.49 4.28 -3.96
N PRO A 10 -1.54 3.99 -4.87
CA PRO A 10 -0.14 4.35 -4.70
C PRO A 10 0.06 5.86 -4.56
N LEU A 11 1.14 6.28 -3.92
CA LEU A 11 1.54 7.69 -3.77
C LEU A 11 0.41 8.59 -3.22
N SER A 12 -0.26 8.10 -2.20
CA SER A 12 -1.36 8.79 -1.53
C SER A 12 -1.32 8.49 -0.03
N GLU A 13 -2.37 8.87 0.71
CA GLU A 13 -2.58 8.45 2.10
C GLU A 13 -2.65 6.92 2.29
N PHE A 14 -2.75 6.16 1.20
CA PHE A 14 -2.74 4.69 1.22
C PHE A 14 -1.34 4.09 1.04
N ALA A 15 -0.39 4.82 0.47
CA ALA A 15 0.99 4.34 0.32
C ALA A 15 1.97 5.50 0.30
N PHE A 16 2.74 5.63 1.37
CA PHE A 16 3.70 6.72 1.52
C PHE A 16 4.90 6.33 2.40
N ALA A 17 6.01 7.03 2.20
CA ALA A 17 7.17 6.96 3.08
C ALA A 17 7.04 7.98 4.21
N THR A 18 7.34 7.58 5.45
CA THR A 18 7.44 8.50 6.58
C THR A 18 8.86 9.06 6.72
N ASP A 19 9.84 8.29 6.29
CA ASP A 19 11.24 8.67 6.20
C ASP A 19 11.99 7.81 5.16
N GLY A 20 13.31 7.71 5.27
CA GLY A 20 14.12 6.96 4.31
C GLY A 20 13.98 5.45 4.33
N THR A 21 13.41 4.91 5.38
CA THR A 21 13.38 3.45 5.63
C THR A 21 12.04 2.96 6.11
N HIS A 22 11.12 3.85 6.47
CA HIS A 22 9.82 3.49 6.99
C HIS A 22 8.71 3.91 6.04
N TYR A 23 7.81 2.97 5.79
CA TYR A 23 6.70 3.10 4.85
C TYR A 23 5.40 2.67 5.51
N VAL A 24 4.31 3.28 5.07
CA VAL A 24 2.96 2.90 5.46
C VAL A 24 2.18 2.49 4.23
N PHE A 25 1.54 1.32 4.29
CA PHE A 25 0.62 0.85 3.26
C PHE A 25 -0.73 0.55 3.89
N ARG A 26 -1.79 1.00 3.24
CA ARG A 26 -3.17 0.84 3.68
C ARG A 26 -4.02 0.21 2.60
N LEU A 27 -5.02 -0.51 3.03
CA LEU A 27 -6.02 -1.13 2.16
C LEU A 27 -7.39 -0.91 2.78
N ARG A 28 -8.39 -0.57 1.97
CA ARG A 28 -9.79 -0.51 2.36
C ARG A 28 -10.56 -1.66 1.74
N THR A 29 -11.46 -2.27 2.50
CA THR A 29 -12.37 -3.33 2.03
C THR A 29 -13.81 -3.02 2.47
N GLY A 30 -14.78 -3.72 1.92
CA GLY A 30 -16.13 -3.73 2.49
C GLY A 30 -16.13 -4.26 3.92
N LYS A 31 -17.00 -3.70 4.76
CA LYS A 31 -17.08 -4.06 6.18
C LYS A 31 -17.34 -5.56 6.36
N GLY A 32 -16.46 -6.23 7.11
CA GLY A 32 -16.59 -7.64 7.42
C GLY A 32 -16.34 -8.59 6.25
N GLU A 33 -15.94 -8.10 5.07
CA GLU A 33 -15.72 -8.94 3.91
C GLU A 33 -14.39 -9.69 3.92
N ALA A 34 -13.34 -9.10 4.49
CA ALA A 34 -12.04 -9.73 4.59
C ALA A 34 -11.79 -10.24 6.02
N GLN A 35 -11.46 -11.53 6.15
CA GLN A 35 -10.99 -12.12 7.41
C GLN A 35 -9.51 -11.91 7.63
N SER A 36 -8.73 -11.89 6.53
CA SER A 36 -7.30 -11.62 6.57
C SER A 36 -6.86 -10.83 5.37
N CYS A 37 -5.88 -9.95 5.59
CA CYS A 37 -5.18 -9.20 4.55
C CYS A 37 -3.69 -9.39 4.74
N ARG A 38 -2.99 -9.68 3.65
CA ARG A 38 -1.53 -9.82 3.60
C ARG A 38 -0.96 -8.86 2.57
N PHE A 39 0.20 -8.32 2.87
CA PHE A 39 0.95 -7.41 2.03
C PHE A 39 2.22 -8.09 1.54
N PHE A 40 2.40 -8.13 0.25
CA PHE A 40 3.57 -8.71 -0.41
C PHE A 40 4.39 -7.60 -1.04
N TYR A 41 5.71 -7.60 -0.80
CA TYR A 41 6.60 -6.58 -1.32
C TYR A 41 7.94 -7.15 -1.76
N ALA A 42 8.54 -6.52 -2.77
CA ALA A 42 9.82 -6.90 -3.33
C ALA A 42 10.60 -5.68 -3.82
N ASP A 43 11.89 -5.87 -4.08
CA ASP A 43 12.71 -4.87 -4.77
C ASP A 43 12.29 -4.77 -6.24
N ARG A 44 11.69 -3.64 -6.61
CA ARG A 44 11.30 -3.36 -8.00
C ARG A 44 12.51 -3.30 -8.93
N ALA A 45 13.69 -2.95 -8.42
CA ALA A 45 14.93 -2.81 -9.20
C ALA A 45 15.68 -4.13 -9.36
N ALA A 46 15.25 -5.23 -8.74
CA ALA A 46 15.89 -6.52 -8.89
C ALA A 46 15.94 -6.97 -10.36
N MET A 47 17.10 -7.41 -10.80
CA MET A 47 17.33 -7.84 -12.18
C MET A 47 16.79 -9.24 -12.49
N ALA A 48 16.28 -9.95 -11.47
CA ALA A 48 15.71 -11.28 -11.63
C ALA A 48 14.47 -11.28 -12.54
N PRO A 49 14.22 -12.34 -13.32
CA PRO A 49 13.02 -12.46 -14.16
C PRO A 49 11.74 -12.46 -13.32
N GLU A 50 11.76 -13.05 -12.13
CA GLU A 50 10.69 -13.02 -11.15
C GLU A 50 11.15 -12.28 -9.89
N LEU A 51 10.23 -11.54 -9.26
CA LEU A 51 10.51 -10.84 -8.01
C LEU A 51 10.31 -11.80 -6.83
N ASP A 52 11.23 -11.77 -5.89
CA ASP A 52 11.13 -12.52 -4.63
C ASP A 52 10.37 -11.68 -3.61
N PHE A 53 9.13 -12.06 -3.33
CA PHE A 53 8.24 -11.32 -2.44
C PHE A 53 8.34 -11.80 -1.00
N ALA A 54 8.68 -10.87 -0.12
CA ALA A 54 8.44 -11.02 1.30
C ALA A 54 6.96 -10.71 1.63
N CYS A 55 6.45 -11.33 2.69
CA CYS A 55 5.05 -11.20 3.10
C CYS A 55 4.92 -10.69 4.54
N LEU A 56 4.01 -9.75 4.75
CA LEU A 56 3.66 -9.24 6.07
C LEU A 56 2.13 -9.28 6.27
N PRO A 57 1.64 -9.65 7.47
CA PRO A 57 0.22 -9.52 7.78
C PRO A 57 -0.15 -8.05 7.95
N MET A 58 -1.33 -7.69 7.49
CA MET A 58 -1.91 -6.37 7.73
C MET A 58 -2.80 -6.39 8.96
N LYS A 59 -2.83 -5.29 9.72
CA LYS A 59 -3.70 -5.12 10.88
C LYS A 59 -4.89 -4.23 10.52
N LYS A 60 -6.08 -4.64 10.95
CA LYS A 60 -7.26 -3.78 10.91
C LYS A 60 -7.05 -2.62 11.88
N ILE A 61 -7.07 -1.40 11.38
CA ILE A 61 -6.79 -0.18 12.16
C ILE A 61 -8.04 0.64 12.42
N ARG A 62 -9.06 0.49 11.57
CA ARG A 62 -10.29 1.26 11.63
C ARG A 62 -11.43 0.49 10.97
N GLU A 63 -12.64 0.77 11.42
CA GLU A 63 -13.88 0.43 10.72
C GLU A 63 -14.86 1.59 10.80
N ASP A 64 -15.75 1.67 9.82
CA ASP A 64 -16.92 2.54 9.87
C ASP A 64 -18.21 1.76 9.52
N ARG A 65 -19.23 2.46 9.08
CA ARG A 65 -20.51 1.83 8.72
C ARG A 65 -20.39 0.88 7.52
N TYR A 66 -19.50 1.17 6.57
CA TYR A 66 -19.43 0.52 5.26
C TYR A 66 -18.11 -0.19 4.99
N PHE A 67 -17.02 0.22 5.64
CA PHE A 67 -15.67 -0.19 5.29
C PHE A 67 -14.83 -0.59 6.50
N ASP A 68 -13.86 -1.45 6.23
CA ASP A 68 -12.74 -1.79 7.10
C ASP A 68 -11.44 -1.28 6.49
N TRP A 69 -10.53 -0.75 7.32
CA TRP A 69 -9.19 -0.32 6.89
C TRP A 69 -8.13 -1.18 7.54
N TYR A 70 -7.21 -1.62 6.71
CA TYR A 70 -6.04 -2.40 7.11
C TYR A 70 -4.77 -1.59 6.86
N GLU A 71 -3.77 -1.73 7.74
CA GLU A 71 -2.48 -1.05 7.64
C GLU A 71 -1.36 -2.05 7.89
N VAL A 72 -0.27 -1.88 7.18
CA VAL A 72 1.04 -2.46 7.48
C VAL A 72 2.09 -1.36 7.49
N ARG A 73 3.03 -1.46 8.41
CA ARG A 73 4.22 -0.62 8.48
C ARG A 73 5.42 -1.45 8.11
N LEU A 74 6.12 -1.01 7.10
CA LEU A 74 7.29 -1.67 6.56
C LEU A 74 8.54 -0.87 6.90
N GLU A 75 9.52 -1.52 7.52
CA GLU A 75 10.87 -1.00 7.65
C GLU A 75 11.78 -1.72 6.63
N THR A 76 12.35 -0.97 5.70
CA THR A 76 13.23 -1.51 4.67
C THR A 76 14.15 -0.43 4.11
N LYS A 77 15.27 -0.85 3.56
CA LYS A 77 16.21 0.02 2.81
C LYS A 77 15.91 0.07 1.31
N LEU A 78 14.86 -0.63 0.85
CA LEU A 78 14.46 -0.60 -0.55
C LEU A 78 13.97 0.80 -0.90
N GLU A 79 14.49 1.36 -1.97
CA GLU A 79 14.10 2.68 -2.49
C GLU A 79 13.03 2.59 -3.58
N ARG A 80 12.82 1.39 -4.13
CA ARG A 80 11.82 1.09 -5.15
C ARG A 80 11.10 -0.17 -4.78
N ILE A 81 9.85 -0.04 -4.40
CA ILE A 81 9.04 -1.15 -3.89
C ILE A 81 7.99 -1.53 -4.91
N ALA A 82 8.00 -2.78 -5.37
CA ALA A 82 6.87 -3.41 -6.03
C ALA A 82 6.06 -4.15 -4.97
N TYR A 83 4.73 -4.10 -5.03
CA TYR A 83 3.89 -4.73 -4.02
C TYR A 83 2.50 -5.07 -4.53
N TYR A 84 1.83 -5.97 -3.81
CA TYR A 84 0.43 -6.31 -4.00
C TYR A 84 -0.19 -6.76 -2.68
N PHE A 85 -1.49 -6.94 -2.69
CA PHE A 85 -2.25 -7.39 -1.53
C PHE A 85 -2.90 -8.74 -1.82
N GLU A 86 -3.00 -9.56 -0.79
CA GLU A 86 -3.81 -10.77 -0.80
C GLU A 86 -4.86 -10.63 0.30
N LEU A 87 -6.10 -10.89 -0.06
CA LEU A 87 -7.24 -10.83 0.84
C LEU A 87 -7.93 -12.19 0.86
N SER A 88 -8.38 -12.63 2.03
CA SER A 88 -9.18 -13.83 2.15
C SER A 88 -10.41 -13.58 3.03
N ASP A 89 -11.56 -14.13 2.63
CA ASP A 89 -12.78 -14.17 3.41
C ASP A 89 -13.01 -15.53 4.11
N GLY A 90 -11.98 -16.40 4.04
CA GLY A 90 -12.02 -17.75 4.60
C GLY A 90 -12.52 -18.81 3.62
N ALA A 91 -13.25 -18.45 2.58
CA ALA A 91 -13.70 -19.33 1.50
C ALA A 91 -12.89 -19.15 0.22
N GLU A 92 -12.58 -17.90 -0.09
CA GLU A 92 -11.86 -17.49 -1.29
C GLU A 92 -10.66 -16.63 -0.94
N THR A 93 -9.69 -16.61 -1.83
CA THR A 93 -8.51 -15.74 -1.75
C THR A 93 -8.39 -14.94 -3.04
N LEU A 94 -8.21 -13.64 -2.91
CA LEU A 94 -8.11 -12.69 -3.99
C LEU A 94 -6.78 -11.95 -3.92
N CYS A 95 -6.05 -11.87 -5.03
CA CYS A 95 -4.90 -10.99 -5.19
C CYS A 95 -5.34 -9.65 -5.82
N TYR A 96 -4.94 -8.55 -5.22
CA TYR A 96 -5.22 -7.19 -5.68
C TYR A 96 -3.94 -6.45 -6.02
N PHE A 97 -3.81 -6.04 -7.28
CA PHE A 97 -2.61 -5.39 -7.82
C PHE A 97 -2.98 -4.50 -9.01
N GLY A 98 -2.31 -3.38 -9.18
CA GLY A 98 -2.40 -2.50 -10.35
C GLY A 98 -3.80 -2.23 -10.90
N ASP A 99 -4.81 -2.08 -10.01
CA ASP A 99 -6.24 -1.97 -10.37
C ASP A 99 -6.87 -3.26 -10.94
N CYS A 100 -6.18 -4.39 -10.84
CA CYS A 100 -6.65 -5.70 -11.27
C CYS A 100 -6.89 -6.62 -10.08
N TYR A 101 -7.84 -7.56 -10.25
CA TYR A 101 -8.17 -8.57 -9.25
C TYR A 101 -8.11 -9.94 -9.89
N GLU A 102 -7.38 -10.87 -9.28
CA GLU A 102 -7.37 -12.28 -9.70
C GLU A 102 -7.63 -13.21 -8.52
N MET A 103 -8.49 -14.18 -8.75
CA MET A 103 -8.69 -15.31 -7.87
C MET A 103 -7.56 -16.31 -8.13
N ALA A 104 -6.59 -16.41 -7.23
CA ALA A 104 -5.46 -17.33 -7.34
C ALA A 104 -4.58 -17.14 -8.60
N GLY A 105 -3.66 -16.23 -8.54
CA GLY A 105 -2.62 -16.05 -9.55
C GLY A 105 -1.52 -15.15 -9.02
N THR A 106 -0.29 -15.37 -9.43
CA THR A 106 0.78 -14.42 -9.18
C THR A 106 0.73 -13.37 -10.28
N PRO A 107 0.59 -12.07 -9.95
CA PRO A 107 0.60 -11.01 -10.94
C PRO A 107 1.94 -11.00 -11.71
N THR A 108 1.90 -10.57 -12.95
CA THR A 108 3.12 -10.39 -13.74
C THR A 108 3.88 -9.15 -13.27
N ARG A 109 5.17 -9.06 -13.61
CA ARG A 109 6.02 -7.93 -13.18
C ARG A 109 5.48 -6.55 -13.58
N ALA A 110 4.65 -6.46 -14.61
CA ALA A 110 4.05 -5.22 -15.09
C ALA A 110 2.86 -4.76 -14.25
N ASP A 111 2.23 -5.70 -13.53
CA ASP A 111 0.92 -5.47 -12.92
C ASP A 111 0.99 -4.99 -11.47
N TYR A 112 2.14 -5.14 -10.81
CA TYR A 112 2.29 -4.77 -9.40
C TYR A 112 2.07 -3.27 -9.16
N PHE A 113 1.48 -2.94 -8.02
CA PHE A 113 1.58 -1.58 -7.48
C PHE A 113 3.04 -1.20 -7.26
N GLN A 114 3.34 0.07 -7.39
CA GLN A 114 4.70 0.56 -7.23
C GLN A 114 4.75 1.79 -6.31
N LEU A 115 5.72 1.78 -5.41
CA LEU A 115 6.21 2.97 -4.73
C LEU A 115 7.62 3.23 -5.29
N PRO A 116 7.75 4.07 -6.35
CA PRO A 116 8.91 4.01 -7.23
C PRO A 116 10.14 4.73 -6.68
N PHE A 117 9.97 5.77 -5.86
CA PHE A 117 11.09 6.63 -5.48
C PHE A 117 11.01 7.03 -4.01
N ASN A 118 12.03 6.67 -3.25
CA ASN A 118 12.28 7.18 -1.90
C ASN A 118 13.76 7.54 -1.73
N HIS A 119 14.38 8.03 -2.79
CA HIS A 119 15.74 8.54 -2.72
C HIS A 119 15.78 9.81 -1.87
N ARG A 120 16.92 10.06 -1.24
CA ARG A 120 17.10 11.25 -0.40
C ARG A 120 16.78 12.56 -1.15
N ALA A 121 17.05 12.60 -2.46
CA ALA A 121 16.77 13.77 -3.29
C ALA A 121 15.27 14.01 -3.53
N ASP A 122 14.45 12.95 -3.46
CA ASP A 122 13.02 13.00 -3.73
C ASP A 122 12.19 13.29 -2.47
N ARG A 123 12.83 13.29 -1.30
CA ARG A 123 12.14 13.51 -0.02
C ARG A 123 11.96 14.99 0.25
N LEU A 124 10.71 15.36 0.50
CA LEU A 124 10.40 16.70 1.00
C LEU A 124 10.80 16.78 2.48
N SER A 125 11.67 17.72 2.79
CA SER A 125 11.94 18.10 4.18
C SER A 125 10.99 19.23 4.56
N VAL A 126 9.95 18.88 5.30
CA VAL A 126 8.95 19.85 5.77
C VAL A 126 9.38 20.34 7.16
N PRO A 127 9.54 21.67 7.38
CA PRO A 127 9.86 22.22 8.69
C PRO A 127 8.82 21.83 9.75
N GLU A 128 9.26 21.56 10.97
CA GLU A 128 8.39 21.07 12.05
C GLU A 128 7.21 22.00 12.34
N TRP A 129 7.41 23.32 12.26
CA TRP A 129 6.36 24.32 12.51
C TRP A 129 5.14 24.20 11.58
N THR A 130 5.29 23.60 10.41
CA THR A 130 4.18 23.45 9.44
C THR A 130 3.10 22.48 9.92
N LYS A 131 3.41 21.60 10.86
CA LYS A 131 2.46 20.64 11.43
C LYS A 131 1.35 21.32 12.24
N ASP A 132 1.68 22.48 12.83
CA ASP A 132 0.79 23.25 13.67
C ASP A 132 0.31 24.55 13.00
N ALA A 133 0.61 24.72 11.71
CA ALA A 133 0.30 25.94 10.98
C ALA A 133 -0.98 25.80 10.14
N VAL A 134 -1.75 26.89 10.11
CA VAL A 134 -2.83 27.08 9.13
C VAL A 134 -2.35 28.09 8.10
N VAL A 135 -2.30 27.66 6.84
CA VAL A 135 -1.83 28.52 5.74
C VAL A 135 -3.01 29.02 4.93
N TYR A 136 -3.14 30.34 4.83
CA TYR A 136 -4.08 30.99 3.93
C TYR A 136 -3.33 31.50 2.69
N ASN A 137 -3.79 31.08 1.53
CA ASN A 137 -3.27 31.58 0.26
C ASN A 137 -4.35 32.45 -0.40
N ILE A 138 -4.09 33.75 -0.48
CA ILE A 138 -5.02 34.75 -1.04
C ILE A 138 -4.41 35.26 -2.33
N PHE A 139 -5.13 35.05 -3.43
CA PHE A 139 -4.81 35.68 -4.72
C PHE A 139 -5.71 36.91 -4.89
N PRO A 140 -5.14 38.10 -5.09
CA PRO A 140 -5.89 39.32 -5.36
C PRO A 140 -6.53 39.32 -6.75
#